data_c558c661c20a20e5e79feaf454d7c5e3
#
_entry.id   c558c661c20a20e5e79feaf454d7c5e3
#
_cell.length_a   1.000
_cell.length_b   1.000
_cell.length_c   1.000
_cell.angle_alpha   90.00
_cell.angle_beta   90.00
_cell.angle_gamma   90.00
#
_symmetry.space_group_name_H-M   'P 1'
#
loop_
_entity.id
_entity.type
_entity.pdbx_description
1 polymer ?
#
loop_
_entity_poly.entity_id
_entity_poly.type
_entity_poly.pdbx_seq_one_letter_code
_entity_poly.pdbx_strand_id
1 'polypeptide(L)'
;MVNQMKLFRNAGQSQRFRFVVLVIGCFLVSMTFIVVSRPLTFPKENFQGKKNHTIDDPIEDDKTGIDEVMGMSTATDSGERGRWNYELIKPLLLPRSFTETTVEAEEERTDRDEDHNRMTLPTVSNYTIDDTLQVDKKTTPEQPGMSWTSDLIKAVEKMLSCDFSDPRVDICEMSGDIRIPGNSSDVIFVESPQRDQAFRFRPYARKGDQTAFGRVRELTVKSSTAAPQCTVSHNVPAVVFSTGGYTGNLFHDFTDVLIPLFLTARQYDGEVQFVVSDMNPWWVYKYRLLFQKLSKYPPIDFDKDKGVHCFTKVVVGLRANKELSIDPARAPNGYSMVDFGKFMRSALSLERESMSNIEDLAGRRPRILIVARKRSRKFVNLFEIAQLAEQLGFEVEVNEAEVGSDVAQFAKLVNSVDVMVGVHGAGLTNLVFLPPNATVIQVVPWGGLEWLSMLDFGDPAKDMKLNYVQYSIDIEESSLTEQYPRDHPVFKDPFSFHKQGFHVLRSTFMANQNVKLDINKFKSVLWKALEHIIQ
;
A
#
# COMPACT_ATOMS: atom_id res chain seq x y z
N MET A 1 -25.31 62.79 7.63
CA MET A 1 -25.14 62.35 9.04
C MET A 1 -25.85 61.01 9.37
N VAL A 2 -26.83 60.57 8.60
CA VAL A 2 -27.62 59.35 8.94
C VAL A 2 -26.90 58.01 8.57
N ASN A 3 -25.96 57.99 7.63
CA ASN A 3 -25.27 56.77 7.19
C ASN A 3 -24.05 56.38 8.03
N GLN A 4 -23.52 57.23 8.86
CA GLN A 4 -22.39 56.86 9.75
C GLN A 4 -22.86 56.23 11.06
N MET A 5 -24.06 56.45 11.52
CA MET A 5 -24.59 55.83 12.75
C MET A 5 -24.99 54.34 12.60
N LYS A 6 -25.25 53.84 11.38
CA LYS A 6 -25.54 52.40 11.13
C LYS A 6 -24.31 51.52 11.15
N LEU A 7 -23.13 52.03 10.82
CA LEU A 7 -21.87 51.24 10.83
C LEU A 7 -21.35 50.96 12.25
N PHE A 8 -21.55 51.85 13.18
CA PHE A 8 -21.12 51.67 14.59
C PHE A 8 -22.02 50.72 15.39
N ARG A 9 -23.29 50.53 15.00
CA ARG A 9 -24.22 49.61 15.68
C ARG A 9 -23.90 48.14 15.35
N ASN A 10 -23.41 47.84 14.15
CA ASN A 10 -23.06 46.47 13.73
C ASN A 10 -21.72 46.01 14.29
N ALA A 11 -20.76 46.89 14.54
CA ALA A 11 -19.46 46.52 15.12
C ALA A 11 -19.58 46.11 16.59
N GLY A 12 -20.45 46.74 17.37
CA GLY A 12 -20.69 46.39 18.77
C GLY A 12 -21.40 45.06 18.98
N GLN A 13 -22.27 44.63 18.06
CA GLN A 13 -22.96 43.37 18.12
C GLN A 13 -22.01 42.18 17.77
N SER A 14 -21.11 42.35 16.83
CA SER A 14 -20.10 41.34 16.46
C SER A 14 -19.09 41.06 17.60
N GLN A 15 -18.67 42.08 18.33
CA GLN A 15 -17.76 41.92 19.48
C GLN A 15 -18.45 41.21 20.66
N ARG A 16 -19.70 41.53 20.95
CA ARG A 16 -20.47 40.88 22.02
C ARG A 16 -20.73 39.38 21.69
N PHE A 17 -21.01 39.07 20.43
CA PHE A 17 -21.22 37.68 20.01
C PHE A 17 -19.91 36.85 20.11
N ARG A 18 -18.78 37.42 19.72
CA ARG A 18 -17.47 36.77 19.88
C ARG A 18 -17.08 36.55 21.34
N PHE A 19 -17.42 37.48 22.22
CA PHE A 19 -17.15 37.35 23.65
C PHE A 19 -18.02 36.29 24.30
N VAL A 20 -19.30 36.18 23.94
CA VAL A 20 -20.21 35.13 24.44
C VAL A 20 -19.77 33.74 23.96
N VAL A 21 -19.35 33.56 22.71
CA VAL A 21 -18.84 32.30 22.17
C VAL A 21 -17.55 31.89 22.90
N LEU A 22 -16.66 32.83 23.20
CA LEU A 22 -15.41 32.57 23.90
C LEU A 22 -15.64 32.19 25.37
N VAL A 23 -16.58 32.80 26.06
CA VAL A 23 -16.96 32.49 27.44
C VAL A 23 -17.63 31.10 27.50
N ILE A 24 -18.53 30.76 26.58
CA ILE A 24 -19.15 29.45 26.50
C ILE A 24 -18.10 28.38 26.17
N GLY A 25 -17.17 28.64 25.28
CA GLY A 25 -16.05 27.75 24.95
C GLY A 25 -15.16 27.46 26.16
N CYS A 26 -14.78 28.49 26.93
CA CYS A 26 -14.00 28.32 28.16
C CYS A 26 -14.77 27.56 29.24
N PHE A 27 -16.11 27.77 29.36
CA PHE A 27 -16.93 27.05 30.33
C PHE A 27 -17.06 25.55 30.00
N LEU A 28 -17.20 25.20 28.70
CA LEU A 28 -17.24 23.81 28.25
C LEU A 28 -15.88 23.09 28.45
N VAL A 29 -14.77 23.78 28.21
CA VAL A 29 -13.43 23.23 28.45
C VAL A 29 -13.16 23.02 29.94
N SER A 30 -13.61 23.96 30.81
CA SER A 30 -13.49 23.85 32.26
C SER A 30 -14.36 22.72 32.83
N MET A 31 -15.56 22.52 32.28
CA MET A 31 -16.44 21.41 32.72
C MET A 31 -15.89 20.04 32.33
N THR A 32 -15.28 19.91 31.14
CA THR A 32 -14.61 18.67 30.72
C THR A 32 -13.40 18.36 31.62
N PHE A 33 -12.63 19.38 32.05
CA PHE A 33 -11.50 19.19 32.97
C PHE A 33 -11.95 18.74 34.36
N ILE A 34 -13.08 19.24 34.88
CA ILE A 34 -13.63 18.85 36.19
C ILE A 34 -14.19 17.43 36.18
N VAL A 35 -14.76 16.98 35.05
CA VAL A 35 -15.29 15.61 34.92
C VAL A 35 -14.16 14.57 34.82
N VAL A 36 -13.04 14.92 34.16
CA VAL A 36 -11.89 14.01 34.02
C VAL A 36 -11.01 13.93 35.27
N SER A 37 -11.08 14.94 36.17
CA SER A 37 -10.24 15.03 37.36
C SER A 37 -10.82 14.44 38.65
N ARG A 38 -11.97 13.78 38.59
CA ARG A 38 -12.52 13.10 39.80
C ARG A 38 -11.99 11.67 39.89
N PRO A 39 -11.29 11.28 40.98
CA PRO A 39 -10.95 9.88 41.21
C PRO A 39 -12.20 9.08 41.53
N LEU A 40 -12.45 8.03 40.75
CA LEU A 40 -13.48 7.04 41.01
C LEU A 40 -13.06 6.17 42.19
N THR A 41 -13.66 6.40 43.37
CA THR A 41 -13.57 5.48 44.52
C THR A 41 -14.65 4.43 44.38
N PHE A 42 -14.24 3.18 44.14
CA PHE A 42 -15.14 2.02 44.21
C PHE A 42 -15.13 1.40 45.63
N PRO A 43 -16.29 0.92 46.16
CA PRO A 43 -16.32 0.20 47.41
C PRO A 43 -15.70 -1.20 47.26
N LYS A 44 -14.89 -1.59 48.23
CA LYS A 44 -14.34 -2.95 48.35
C LYS A 44 -15.44 -3.90 48.85
N GLU A 45 -15.92 -4.79 47.99
CA GLU A 45 -16.61 -6.00 48.44
C GLU A 45 -15.67 -7.20 48.37
N ASN A 46 -15.56 -7.90 49.50
CA ASN A 46 -14.80 -9.15 49.64
C ASN A 46 -15.56 -10.28 48.96
N PHE A 47 -14.97 -10.90 47.96
CA PHE A 47 -15.33 -12.25 47.52
C PHE A 47 -14.09 -13.15 47.45
N GLN A 48 -14.11 -14.19 48.29
CA GLN A 48 -13.16 -15.29 48.21
C GLN A 48 -13.51 -16.24 47.09
N GLY A 49 -12.51 -16.57 46.30
CA GLY A 49 -12.31 -17.88 45.67
C GLY A 49 -12.91 -18.12 44.30
N LYS A 50 -12.09 -17.97 43.29
CA LYS A 50 -11.75 -19.01 42.29
C LYS A 50 -10.73 -18.42 41.31
N LYS A 51 -9.65 -19.16 41.07
CA LYS A 51 -8.62 -18.84 40.09
C LYS A 51 -9.27 -18.63 38.73
N ASN A 52 -9.29 -17.39 38.25
CA ASN A 52 -9.53 -17.07 36.86
C ASN A 52 -8.24 -16.49 36.30
N HIS A 53 -7.87 -16.99 35.14
CA HIS A 53 -6.79 -16.50 34.30
C HIS A 53 -6.91 -14.99 34.15
N THR A 54 -5.89 -14.28 34.57
CA THR A 54 -5.64 -12.86 34.27
C THR A 54 -5.42 -12.73 32.79
N ILE A 55 -6.31 -12.01 32.13
CA ILE A 55 -6.13 -11.52 30.76
C ILE A 55 -5.33 -10.23 30.89
N ASP A 56 -4.02 -10.37 31.07
CA ASP A 56 -3.02 -9.34 30.82
C ASP A 56 -1.97 -9.94 29.89
N ASP A 57 -2.40 -10.33 28.69
CA ASP A 57 -1.47 -10.58 27.59
C ASP A 57 -1.37 -9.31 26.74
N PRO A 58 -0.14 -8.79 26.56
CA PRO A 58 0.10 -7.75 25.55
C PRO A 58 -0.30 -8.31 24.20
N ILE A 59 -0.90 -7.46 23.39
CA ILE A 59 -1.27 -7.74 21.99
C ILE A 59 -0.03 -8.30 21.30
N GLU A 60 0.10 -9.62 21.25
CA GLU A 60 1.03 -10.27 20.34
C GLU A 60 0.57 -10.01 18.92
N ASP A 61 1.21 -9.00 18.33
CA ASP A 61 1.23 -8.87 16.88
C ASP A 61 1.72 -10.17 16.26
N ASP A 62 1.18 -10.50 15.12
CA ASP A 62 1.41 -11.57 14.16
C ASP A 62 2.89 -12.05 13.98
N LYS A 63 3.73 -11.95 15.01
CA LYS A 63 5.14 -12.39 15.04
C LYS A 63 5.33 -13.85 15.44
N THR A 64 4.29 -14.53 15.93
CA THR A 64 4.42 -15.93 16.41
C THR A 64 4.59 -16.98 15.32
N GLY A 65 4.66 -16.61 14.05
CA GLY A 65 5.02 -17.50 12.95
C GLY A 65 6.52 -17.61 12.66
N ILE A 66 7.39 -16.90 13.38
CA ILE A 66 8.81 -16.78 13.03
C ILE A 66 9.68 -17.78 13.80
N ASP A 67 9.29 -18.16 15.00
CA ASP A 67 10.13 -19.05 15.84
C ASP A 67 9.96 -20.54 15.54
N GLU A 68 8.89 -20.96 14.86
CA GLU A 68 8.69 -22.38 14.48
C GLU A 68 9.40 -22.81 13.18
N VAL A 69 9.95 -21.87 12.40
CA VAL A 69 10.57 -22.19 11.09
C VAL A 69 12.07 -22.51 11.21
N MET A 70 12.70 -22.31 12.38
CA MET A 70 14.13 -22.63 12.56
C MET A 70 14.43 -24.04 13.08
N GLY A 71 13.43 -24.91 13.25
CA GLY A 71 13.61 -26.32 13.54
C GLY A 71 13.73 -27.15 12.27
N MET A 72 14.86 -27.11 11.56
CA MET A 72 15.15 -28.03 10.46
C MET A 72 15.34 -29.46 11.00
N SER A 73 14.30 -30.26 10.90
CA SER A 73 14.40 -31.71 10.96
C SER A 73 14.30 -32.25 9.54
N THR A 74 15.36 -32.90 9.09
CA THR A 74 15.40 -33.72 7.87
C THR A 74 14.52 -34.93 8.05
N ALA A 75 13.36 -34.94 7.41
CA ALA A 75 12.61 -36.17 7.17
C ALA A 75 12.02 -36.08 5.76
N THR A 76 12.55 -36.97 4.90
CA THR A 76 11.96 -37.33 3.61
C THR A 76 10.63 -38.01 3.87
N ASP A 77 9.52 -37.42 3.46
CA ASP A 77 8.33 -38.20 3.16
C ASP A 77 7.50 -37.53 2.04
N SER A 78 7.15 -38.38 1.08
CA SER A 78 6.34 -38.09 -0.08
C SER A 78 4.87 -37.99 0.33
N GLY A 79 4.38 -36.79 0.62
CA GLY A 79 2.97 -36.51 0.95
C GLY A 79 2.22 -35.92 -0.23
N GLU A 80 1.25 -36.65 -0.75
CA GLU A 80 0.31 -36.27 -1.79
C GLU A 80 -0.37 -34.91 -1.43
N ARG A 81 -0.11 -33.90 -2.26
CA ARG A 81 -0.91 -32.67 -2.27
C ARG A 81 -2.32 -33.03 -2.73
N GLY A 82 -3.32 -32.76 -1.92
CA GLY A 82 -4.73 -32.99 -2.20
C GLY A 82 -5.18 -32.31 -3.48
N ARG A 83 -5.00 -33.03 -4.58
CA ARG A 83 -5.57 -32.72 -5.88
C ARG A 83 -7.00 -33.24 -5.83
N TRP A 84 -7.97 -32.34 -5.82
CA TRP A 84 -9.38 -32.71 -5.96
C TRP A 84 -9.58 -33.53 -7.23
N ASN A 85 -10.15 -34.72 -7.07
CA ASN A 85 -10.25 -35.72 -8.12
C ASN A 85 -11.31 -35.29 -9.16
N TYR A 86 -10.87 -34.72 -10.28
CA TYR A 86 -11.67 -34.17 -11.38
C TYR A 86 -12.57 -35.23 -12.10
N GLU A 87 -12.24 -36.51 -11.98
CA GLU A 87 -12.96 -37.57 -12.70
C GLU A 87 -14.38 -37.85 -12.16
N LEU A 88 -14.74 -37.37 -10.98
CA LEU A 88 -16.07 -37.55 -10.40
C LEU A 88 -17.13 -36.56 -10.92
N ILE A 89 -16.75 -35.51 -11.65
CA ILE A 89 -17.65 -34.40 -12.06
C ILE A 89 -17.86 -34.34 -13.60
N LYS A 90 -17.16 -35.14 -14.36
CA LYS A 90 -17.18 -35.16 -15.83
C LYS A 90 -18.54 -35.39 -16.53
N PRO A 91 -19.55 -36.08 -15.95
CA PRO A 91 -20.82 -36.34 -16.63
C PRO A 91 -21.81 -35.15 -16.67
N LEU A 92 -21.56 -34.07 -15.93
CA LEU A 92 -22.54 -32.96 -15.79
C LEU A 92 -22.25 -31.74 -16.68
N LEU A 93 -21.21 -31.76 -17.52
CA LEU A 93 -20.71 -30.61 -18.27
C LEU A 93 -20.85 -30.75 -19.81
N LEU A 94 -21.83 -31.53 -20.32
CA LEU A 94 -22.14 -31.52 -21.75
C LEU A 94 -23.15 -30.38 -22.05
N PRO A 95 -22.89 -29.53 -23.07
CA PRO A 95 -23.79 -28.44 -23.44
C PRO A 95 -25.08 -29.01 -24.05
N ARG A 96 -26.24 -28.60 -23.54
CA ARG A 96 -27.52 -28.81 -24.22
C ARG A 96 -27.55 -27.88 -25.43
N SER A 97 -27.64 -28.48 -26.62
CA SER A 97 -27.85 -27.80 -27.89
C SER A 97 -29.13 -26.96 -27.85
N PHE A 98 -28.99 -25.65 -28.08
CA PHE A 98 -30.12 -24.80 -28.44
C PHE A 98 -30.37 -24.94 -29.94
N THR A 99 -31.62 -25.32 -30.31
CA THR A 99 -32.15 -25.32 -31.67
C THR A 99 -32.37 -23.88 -32.11
N GLU A 100 -31.78 -23.54 -33.27
CA GLU A 100 -32.03 -22.30 -34.00
C GLU A 100 -33.51 -22.22 -34.45
N THR A 101 -34.14 -21.09 -34.20
CA THR A 101 -35.34 -20.63 -34.90
C THR A 101 -34.95 -19.40 -35.70
N THR A 102 -34.88 -19.59 -37.01
CA THR A 102 -34.69 -18.54 -38.02
C THR A 102 -35.90 -17.61 -38.05
N VAL A 103 -35.66 -16.30 -38.01
CA VAL A 103 -36.61 -15.28 -38.50
C VAL A 103 -35.85 -14.41 -39.48
N GLU A 104 -36.31 -14.51 -40.74
CA GLU A 104 -35.94 -13.63 -41.85
C GLU A 104 -36.51 -12.22 -41.63
N ALA A 105 -35.72 -11.20 -41.93
CA ALA A 105 -36.22 -9.85 -42.18
C ALA A 105 -35.31 -9.13 -43.19
N GLU A 106 -35.98 -8.55 -44.11
CA GLU A 106 -35.70 -8.00 -45.42
C GLU A 106 -34.57 -6.91 -45.45
N GLU A 107 -33.89 -6.92 -46.62
CA GLU A 107 -33.02 -5.87 -47.14
C GLU A 107 -33.79 -4.59 -47.48
N GLU A 108 -33.23 -3.44 -47.17
CA GLU A 108 -33.48 -2.20 -47.92
C GLU A 108 -32.13 -1.47 -48.17
N ARG A 109 -31.79 -1.43 -49.48
CA ARG A 109 -30.64 -0.69 -50.03
C ARG A 109 -31.02 0.77 -50.20
N THR A 110 -30.07 1.67 -49.88
CA THR A 110 -29.91 2.91 -50.66
C THR A 110 -28.44 3.27 -50.79
N ASP A 111 -28.06 3.40 -52.07
CA ASP A 111 -26.80 3.91 -52.60
C ASP A 111 -26.58 5.39 -52.34
N ARG A 112 -25.30 5.77 -52.30
CA ARG A 112 -24.56 6.87 -52.98
C ARG A 112 -23.51 7.51 -52.05
N ASP A 113 -22.39 7.74 -52.43
CA ASP A 113 -21.49 8.16 -53.48
C ASP A 113 -20.10 8.49 -52.86
N GLU A 114 -19.12 8.16 -53.64
CA GLU A 114 -17.70 8.44 -53.58
C GLU A 114 -17.30 9.85 -53.10
N ASP A 115 -16.18 9.98 -52.36
CA ASP A 115 -15.07 10.79 -52.88
C ASP A 115 -13.71 10.45 -52.27
N HIS A 116 -12.70 10.41 -53.17
CA HIS A 116 -11.29 10.15 -52.94
C HIS A 116 -10.61 11.27 -52.17
N ASN A 117 -9.76 10.94 -51.19
CA ASN A 117 -8.49 11.67 -51.10
C ASN A 117 -7.36 10.82 -50.49
N ARG A 118 -6.45 10.44 -51.36
CA ARG A 118 -5.21 9.69 -51.16
C ARG A 118 -4.11 10.69 -50.80
N MET A 119 -3.56 10.62 -49.60
CA MET A 119 -2.35 11.38 -49.28
C MET A 119 -1.18 10.44 -48.96
N THR A 120 -0.18 10.50 -49.81
CA THR A 120 1.07 9.74 -49.88
C THR A 120 2.03 10.12 -48.77
N LEU A 121 2.68 9.09 -48.19
CA LEU A 121 3.87 9.21 -47.36
C LEU A 121 5.10 9.63 -48.16
N PRO A 122 6.01 10.45 -47.61
CA PRO A 122 7.30 10.67 -48.25
C PRO A 122 8.34 9.65 -47.76
N THR A 123 9.05 9.11 -48.70
CA THR A 123 10.19 8.19 -48.65
C THR A 123 11.41 8.81 -47.98
N VAL A 124 12.10 7.97 -47.22
CA VAL A 124 13.42 8.22 -46.61
C VAL A 124 14.46 8.31 -47.73
N SER A 125 15.26 9.37 -47.81
CA SER A 125 16.43 9.47 -48.64
C SER A 125 17.71 9.28 -47.81
N ASN A 126 18.55 8.37 -48.31
CA ASN A 126 19.89 8.06 -47.84
C ASN A 126 20.81 9.28 -47.94
N TYR A 127 21.61 9.53 -46.90
CA TYR A 127 22.82 10.35 -47.01
C TYR A 127 24.05 9.47 -46.80
N THR A 128 24.87 9.41 -47.84
CA THR A 128 26.21 8.84 -47.89
C THR A 128 27.21 9.71 -47.15
N ILE A 129 28.08 9.03 -46.41
CA ILE A 129 29.24 9.61 -45.72
C ILE A 129 30.32 9.84 -46.79
N ASP A 130 30.82 11.06 -46.88
CA ASP A 130 32.02 11.41 -47.67
C ASP A 130 33.19 11.65 -46.70
N ASP A 131 34.20 10.77 -46.83
CA ASP A 131 35.49 10.87 -46.16
C ASP A 131 36.37 11.82 -46.97
N THR A 132 36.77 12.93 -46.35
CA THR A 132 38.10 13.55 -46.52
C THR A 132 38.15 14.92 -45.83
N LEU A 133 38.85 15.02 -44.70
CA LEU A 133 39.54 16.26 -44.34
C LEU A 133 40.78 15.95 -43.49
N GLN A 134 41.88 16.44 -43.99
CA GLN A 134 43.27 16.31 -43.55
C GLN A 134 43.50 16.89 -42.14
N VAL A 135 44.34 16.20 -41.39
CA VAL A 135 44.86 16.60 -40.07
C VAL A 135 46.02 17.59 -40.27
N ASP A 136 45.81 18.84 -39.90
CA ASP A 136 46.90 19.78 -39.63
C ASP A 136 47.30 19.74 -38.16
N LYS A 137 48.54 19.29 -37.91
CA LYS A 137 49.20 19.36 -36.59
C LYS A 137 49.58 20.81 -36.28
N LYS A 138 48.95 21.41 -35.28
CA LYS A 138 49.49 22.59 -34.61
C LYS A 138 49.32 22.50 -33.10
N THR A 139 50.46 22.36 -32.43
CA THR A 139 50.87 22.78 -31.06
C THR A 139 49.79 23.02 -30.02
N THR A 140 49.77 22.12 -29.08
CA THR A 140 49.07 22.20 -27.76
C THR A 140 49.80 23.20 -26.85
N PRO A 141 49.09 24.14 -26.16
CA PRO A 141 49.56 24.74 -24.93
C PRO A 141 49.14 23.83 -23.77
N GLU A 142 50.08 23.44 -22.93
CA GLU A 142 49.82 22.81 -21.63
C GLU A 142 48.95 23.73 -20.80
N GLN A 143 47.75 23.27 -20.46
CA GLN A 143 46.93 23.87 -19.40
C GLN A 143 47.16 23.12 -18.10
N PRO A 144 47.24 23.83 -16.95
CA PRO A 144 47.54 23.22 -15.65
C PRO A 144 46.38 22.28 -15.24
N GLY A 145 46.75 21.11 -14.71
CA GLY A 145 45.84 20.06 -14.29
C GLY A 145 44.76 20.56 -13.33
N MET A 146 43.55 20.67 -13.81
CA MET A 146 42.36 20.97 -13.06
C MET A 146 41.92 19.71 -12.37
N SER A 147 42.01 19.67 -11.06
CA SER A 147 41.51 18.58 -10.24
C SER A 147 39.98 18.55 -10.33
N TRP A 148 39.45 17.66 -11.15
CA TRP A 148 38.03 17.52 -11.46
C TRP A 148 37.13 17.21 -10.21
N THR A 149 37.73 16.84 -9.07
CA THR A 149 36.99 16.46 -7.87
C THR A 149 36.62 17.63 -6.96
N SER A 150 37.38 18.74 -6.95
CA SER A 150 37.09 19.87 -6.06
C SER A 150 36.11 20.91 -6.61
N ASP A 151 36.00 21.02 -7.95
CA ASP A 151 35.21 22.06 -8.58
C ASP A 151 33.74 21.63 -8.85
N LEU A 152 33.47 20.34 -9.01
CA LEU A 152 32.12 19.80 -9.06
C LEU A 152 31.38 19.92 -7.70
N ILE A 153 32.10 19.83 -6.59
CA ILE A 153 31.53 20.01 -5.24
C ILE A 153 31.12 21.48 -4.97
N LYS A 154 31.74 22.44 -5.65
CA LYS A 154 31.44 23.88 -5.49
C LYS A 154 30.16 24.34 -6.17
N ALA A 155 29.61 23.54 -7.09
CA ALA A 155 28.41 23.92 -7.87
C ALA A 155 27.09 23.40 -7.30
N VAL A 156 27.10 22.55 -6.25
CA VAL A 156 25.89 22.08 -5.58
C VAL A 156 25.43 23.13 -4.58
N GLU A 157 24.29 23.76 -4.83
CA GLU A 157 23.67 24.66 -3.88
C GLU A 157 23.40 23.91 -2.56
N LYS A 158 24.07 24.35 -1.48
CA LYS A 158 23.94 23.74 -0.16
C LYS A 158 22.54 24.00 0.39
N MET A 159 21.78 22.96 0.61
CA MET A 159 20.40 23.04 1.07
C MET A 159 20.10 22.02 2.15
N LEU A 160 19.43 22.44 3.21
CA LEU A 160 18.71 21.60 4.16
C LEU A 160 17.27 22.10 4.23
N SER A 161 16.32 21.30 3.80
CA SER A 161 14.89 21.61 3.84
C SER A 161 14.12 20.44 4.42
N CYS A 162 13.27 20.73 5.42
CA CYS A 162 12.39 19.74 6.04
C CYS A 162 10.94 20.19 5.92
N ASP A 163 10.05 19.26 5.55
CA ASP A 163 8.60 19.46 5.50
C ASP A 163 7.92 18.52 6.51
N PHE A 164 7.23 19.13 7.47
CA PHE A 164 6.43 18.48 8.52
C PHE A 164 4.94 18.79 8.39
N SER A 165 4.52 19.42 7.31
CA SER A 165 3.14 19.85 7.09
C SER A 165 2.22 18.73 6.63
N ASP A 166 2.78 17.68 6.01
CA ASP A 166 2.00 16.54 5.55
C ASP A 166 1.47 15.72 6.73
N PRO A 167 0.18 15.35 6.73
CA PRO A 167 -0.42 14.59 7.84
C PRO A 167 0.07 13.14 7.91
N ARG A 168 0.70 12.62 6.84
CA ARG A 168 1.09 11.21 6.73
C ARG A 168 2.59 10.98 6.91
N VAL A 169 3.43 11.95 6.50
CA VAL A 169 4.89 11.82 6.47
C VAL A 169 5.61 13.06 6.97
N ASP A 170 6.80 12.85 7.52
CA ASP A 170 7.81 13.86 7.72
C ASP A 170 8.97 13.57 6.76
N ILE A 171 9.52 14.58 6.11
CA ILE A 171 10.59 14.42 5.13
C ILE A 171 11.60 15.56 5.23
N CYS A 172 12.88 15.22 5.16
CA CYS A 172 13.97 16.17 5.02
C CYS A 172 14.78 15.88 3.75
N GLU A 173 15.10 16.90 2.98
CA GLU A 173 15.96 16.85 1.80
C GLU A 173 17.21 17.69 2.02
N MET A 174 18.36 17.14 1.69
CA MET A 174 19.65 17.78 1.86
C MET A 174 20.49 17.65 0.60
N SER A 175 21.24 18.72 0.30
CA SER A 175 22.26 18.74 -0.77
C SER A 175 23.52 19.44 -0.26
N GLY A 176 24.69 18.81 -0.38
CA GLY A 176 25.97 19.30 0.11
C GLY A 176 26.83 18.20 0.71
N ASP A 177 27.56 18.47 1.79
CA ASP A 177 28.30 17.47 2.57
C ASP A 177 27.37 16.90 3.65
N ILE A 178 26.90 15.67 3.45
CA ILE A 178 26.01 14.98 4.39
C ILE A 178 26.72 13.72 4.90
N ARG A 179 26.76 13.55 6.23
CA ARG A 179 27.41 12.42 6.88
C ARG A 179 26.43 11.65 7.76
N ILE A 180 26.40 10.35 7.54
CA ILE A 180 25.53 9.41 8.26
C ILE A 180 26.45 8.44 9.01
N PRO A 181 26.72 8.65 10.31
CA PRO A 181 27.48 7.71 11.11
C PRO A 181 26.60 6.49 11.40
N GLY A 182 27.03 5.30 10.99
CA GLY A 182 26.35 4.05 11.31
C GLY A 182 26.26 3.81 12.82
N ASN A 183 25.29 3.03 13.25
CA ASN A 183 24.95 2.78 14.64
C ASN A 183 24.72 4.06 15.46
N SER A 184 24.29 5.14 14.80
CA SER A 184 23.86 6.40 15.41
C SER A 184 22.40 6.68 15.08
N SER A 185 21.86 7.77 15.60
CA SER A 185 20.53 8.27 15.16
C SER A 185 20.66 9.58 14.39
N ASP A 186 21.87 9.94 13.98
CA ASP A 186 22.17 11.26 13.42
C ASP A 186 22.36 11.21 11.90
N VAL A 187 21.76 12.18 11.22
CA VAL A 187 22.08 12.57 9.84
C VAL A 187 22.61 14.00 9.90
N ILE A 188 23.88 14.19 9.56
CA ILE A 188 24.60 15.43 9.80
C ILE A 188 24.82 16.16 8.48
N PHE A 189 24.25 17.35 8.35
CA PHE A 189 24.51 18.29 7.29
C PHE A 189 25.69 19.19 7.68
N VAL A 190 26.80 19.11 6.96
CA VAL A 190 28.03 19.85 7.28
C VAL A 190 28.01 21.21 6.61
N GLU A 191 27.87 22.27 7.41
CA GLU A 191 27.87 23.63 6.90
C GLU A 191 28.65 24.61 7.81
N SER A 192 29.16 25.68 7.21
CA SER A 192 29.82 26.78 7.90
C SER A 192 29.34 28.12 7.31
N PRO A 193 28.84 29.08 8.11
CA PRO A 193 28.65 28.96 9.55
C PRO A 193 27.55 27.95 9.94
N GLN A 194 27.69 27.31 11.07
CA GLN A 194 26.71 26.39 11.61
C GLN A 194 25.40 27.15 11.87
N ARG A 195 24.28 26.56 11.40
CA ARG A 195 22.95 26.95 11.84
C ARG A 195 22.54 26.05 12.98
N ASP A 196 21.98 26.61 14.02
CA ASP A 196 21.53 25.83 15.18
C ASP A 196 20.15 25.21 14.86
N GLN A 197 20.16 24.26 13.93
CA GLN A 197 18.97 23.54 13.46
C GLN A 197 19.13 22.06 13.72
N ALA A 198 18.16 21.49 14.44
CA ALA A 198 18.02 20.05 14.63
C ALA A 198 16.55 19.66 14.57
N PHE A 199 16.26 18.68 13.72
CA PHE A 199 14.91 18.14 13.51
C PHE A 199 14.90 16.67 13.96
N ARG A 200 13.93 16.30 14.78
CA ARG A 200 13.73 14.92 15.25
C ARG A 200 12.43 14.39 14.74
N PHE A 201 12.45 13.25 14.07
CA PHE A 201 11.26 12.58 13.57
C PHE A 201 11.53 11.10 13.28
N ARG A 202 10.47 10.36 13.01
CA ARG A 202 10.52 8.95 12.65
C ARG A 202 10.25 8.79 11.16
N PRO A 203 11.22 8.27 10.38
CA PRO A 203 11.12 8.22 8.92
C PRO A 203 10.24 7.04 8.45
N TYR A 204 8.95 7.10 8.77
CA TYR A 204 7.95 6.07 8.46
C TYR A 204 6.62 6.72 8.05
N ALA A 205 5.98 6.18 7.00
CA ALA A 205 4.86 6.84 6.33
C ALA A 205 3.49 6.60 7.00
N ARG A 206 3.41 6.75 8.34
CA ARG A 206 2.18 6.66 9.15
C ARG A 206 2.23 7.58 10.37
N LYS A 207 2.53 8.85 10.14
CA LYS A 207 2.77 9.87 11.18
C LYS A 207 1.66 9.98 12.24
N GLY A 208 0.39 9.79 11.86
CA GLY A 208 -0.75 9.91 12.78
C GLY A 208 -0.95 8.70 13.71
N ASP A 209 -0.23 7.59 13.52
CA ASP A 209 -0.41 6.36 14.29
C ASP A 209 0.68 6.21 15.35
N GLN A 210 0.33 6.51 16.62
CA GLN A 210 1.27 6.47 17.74
C GLN A 210 1.77 5.04 18.05
N THR A 211 0.96 4.02 17.76
CA THR A 211 1.35 2.62 17.97
C THR A 211 2.42 2.22 16.95
N ALA A 212 2.24 2.58 15.67
CA ALA A 212 3.26 2.38 14.65
C ALA A 212 4.53 3.15 14.99
N PHE A 213 4.40 4.43 15.35
CA PHE A 213 5.55 5.29 15.68
C PHE A 213 6.32 4.82 16.91
N GLY A 214 5.66 4.21 17.90
CA GLY A 214 6.34 3.62 19.06
C GLY A 214 7.34 2.50 18.72
N ARG A 215 7.25 1.95 17.50
CA ARG A 215 8.11 0.87 16.97
C ARG A 215 9.11 1.35 15.93
N VAL A 216 9.21 2.66 15.71
CA VAL A 216 10.13 3.28 14.76
C VAL A 216 11.16 4.09 15.50
N ARG A 217 12.43 3.88 15.16
CA ARG A 217 13.53 4.65 15.72
C ARG A 217 13.44 6.12 15.31
N GLU A 218 13.58 7.02 16.27
CA GLU A 218 13.68 8.45 16.02
C GLU A 218 15.06 8.80 15.49
N LEU A 219 15.12 9.53 14.39
CA LEU A 219 16.36 10.09 13.83
C LEU A 219 16.44 11.59 14.08
N THR A 220 17.66 12.09 14.13
CA THR A 220 17.97 13.52 14.23
C THR A 220 18.68 13.98 12.97
N VAL A 221 18.04 14.88 12.22
CA VAL A 221 18.68 15.63 11.13
C VAL A 221 19.18 16.93 11.70
N LYS A 222 20.49 17.18 11.65
CA LYS A 222 21.11 18.37 12.25
C LYS A 222 22.18 18.98 11.37
N SER A 223 22.33 20.32 11.47
CA SER A 223 23.47 21.05 10.92
C SER A 223 24.63 21.05 11.92
N SER A 224 25.85 20.86 11.47
CA SER A 224 27.04 20.90 12.31
C SER A 224 28.30 21.25 11.51
N THR A 225 29.21 22.01 12.12
CA THR A 225 30.60 22.19 11.60
C THR A 225 31.50 21.06 12.02
N ALA A 226 31.19 20.39 13.15
CA ALA A 226 31.93 19.24 13.68
C ALA A 226 31.22 17.94 13.29
N ALA A 227 31.71 17.27 12.26
CA ALA A 227 31.19 15.98 11.82
C ALA A 227 32.32 14.95 11.73
N PRO A 228 32.08 13.66 12.03
CA PRO A 228 33.09 12.60 11.95
C PRO A 228 33.65 12.47 10.52
N GLN A 229 34.90 11.99 10.42
CA GLN A 229 35.51 11.75 9.12
C GLN A 229 34.76 10.68 8.32
N CYS A 230 34.65 10.88 7.01
CA CYS A 230 34.09 9.90 6.10
C CYS A 230 34.96 8.64 6.07
N THR A 231 34.34 7.48 6.24
CA THR A 231 34.99 6.20 5.98
C THR A 231 34.56 5.59 4.65
N VAL A 232 33.34 5.91 4.20
CA VAL A 232 32.78 5.46 2.92
C VAL A 232 32.11 6.65 2.23
N SER A 233 32.54 6.95 1.00
CA SER A 233 31.95 8.02 0.18
C SER A 233 31.12 7.41 -0.96
N HIS A 234 29.94 7.97 -1.19
CA HIS A 234 28.99 7.53 -2.20
C HIS A 234 28.79 8.62 -3.24
N ASN A 235 28.81 8.22 -4.51
CA ASN A 235 28.56 9.13 -5.65
C ASN A 235 27.07 9.20 -6.05
N VAL A 236 26.19 8.51 -5.32
CA VAL A 236 24.75 8.45 -5.54
C VAL A 236 24.02 9.04 -4.35
N PRO A 237 22.79 9.56 -4.53
CA PRO A 237 21.98 10.02 -3.40
C PRO A 237 21.60 8.89 -2.45
N ALA A 238 21.29 9.23 -1.19
CA ALA A 238 20.73 8.29 -0.23
C ALA A 238 19.26 8.56 0.03
N VAL A 239 18.50 7.47 0.30
CA VAL A 239 17.17 7.51 0.91
C VAL A 239 17.24 6.79 2.25
N VAL A 240 16.96 7.51 3.34
CA VAL A 240 16.97 7.01 4.72
C VAL A 240 15.55 6.78 5.18
N PHE A 241 15.22 5.55 5.58
CA PHE A 241 13.88 5.20 6.04
C PHE A 241 13.91 4.04 7.03
N SER A 242 12.76 3.77 7.70
CA SER A 242 12.62 2.70 8.67
C SER A 242 11.80 1.53 8.12
N THR A 243 12.15 0.31 8.56
CA THR A 243 11.33 -0.88 8.43
C THR A 243 10.77 -1.36 9.78
N GLY A 244 10.64 -0.45 10.74
CA GLY A 244 9.88 -0.64 11.97
C GLY A 244 8.36 -0.58 11.76
N GLY A 245 7.64 0.02 12.70
CA GLY A 245 6.19 0.21 12.60
C GLY A 245 5.42 -1.10 12.49
N TYR A 246 4.60 -1.24 11.46
CA TYR A 246 3.78 -2.43 11.20
C TYR A 246 4.33 -3.34 10.09
N THR A 247 5.61 -3.23 9.74
CA THR A 247 6.20 -4.13 8.73
C THR A 247 6.10 -5.60 9.14
N GLY A 248 5.80 -6.44 8.18
CA GLY A 248 5.41 -7.84 8.38
C GLY A 248 3.91 -8.08 8.20
N ASN A 249 3.09 -7.04 8.31
CA ASN A 249 1.70 -7.07 7.87
C ASN A 249 1.64 -6.62 6.40
N LEU A 250 1.11 -7.44 5.51
CA LEU A 250 1.16 -7.22 4.07
C LEU A 250 0.56 -5.86 3.63
N PHE A 251 -0.53 -5.41 4.26
CA PHE A 251 -1.11 -4.11 3.96
C PHE A 251 -0.14 -2.97 4.29
N HIS A 252 0.48 -3.03 5.47
CA HIS A 252 1.44 -2.03 5.92
C HIS A 252 2.78 -2.13 5.17
N ASP A 253 3.21 -3.33 4.77
CA ASP A 253 4.38 -3.51 3.92
C ASP A 253 4.26 -2.65 2.65
N PHE A 254 3.08 -2.68 2.00
CA PHE A 254 2.84 -1.91 0.78
C PHE A 254 2.51 -0.44 1.04
N THR A 255 1.57 -0.16 1.93
CA THR A 255 1.05 1.21 2.11
C THR A 255 2.02 2.13 2.83
N ASP A 256 2.82 1.60 3.77
CA ASP A 256 3.72 2.42 4.60
C ASP A 256 5.17 2.40 4.11
N VAL A 257 5.59 1.39 3.34
CA VAL A 257 7.00 1.27 2.91
C VAL A 257 7.16 1.10 1.40
N LEU A 258 6.60 0.07 0.75
CA LEU A 258 6.97 -0.28 -0.64
C LEU A 258 6.46 0.73 -1.68
N ILE A 259 5.19 1.18 -1.58
CA ILE A 259 4.66 2.25 -2.45
C ILE A 259 5.36 3.58 -2.15
N PRO A 260 5.54 4.01 -0.88
CA PRO A 260 6.34 5.18 -0.53
C PRO A 260 7.79 5.12 -1.02
N LEU A 261 8.45 3.96 -0.92
CA LEU A 261 9.81 3.77 -1.40
C LEU A 261 9.90 3.90 -2.93
N PHE A 262 8.96 3.29 -3.67
CA PHE A 262 8.84 3.48 -5.11
C PHE A 262 8.67 4.96 -5.46
N LEU A 263 7.76 5.65 -4.79
CA LEU A 263 7.45 7.05 -5.03
C LEU A 263 8.65 7.97 -4.75
N THR A 264 9.49 7.62 -3.76
CA THR A 264 10.68 8.39 -3.39
C THR A 264 11.86 8.09 -4.29
N ALA A 265 12.10 6.82 -4.61
CA ALA A 265 13.36 6.34 -5.20
C ALA A 265 13.32 6.16 -6.73
N ARG A 266 12.14 5.94 -7.35
CA ARG A 266 12.01 5.61 -8.78
C ARG A 266 12.66 6.64 -9.70
N GLN A 267 12.67 7.91 -9.31
CA GLN A 267 13.28 9.00 -10.08
C GLN A 267 14.79 8.86 -10.27
N TYR A 268 15.47 8.05 -9.45
CA TYR A 268 16.94 7.88 -9.51
C TYR A 268 17.39 6.74 -10.44
N ASP A 269 16.46 6.00 -11.02
CA ASP A 269 16.71 4.90 -11.98
C ASP A 269 17.76 3.87 -11.51
N GLY A 270 17.68 3.52 -10.24
CA GLY A 270 18.59 2.57 -9.57
C GLY A 270 19.88 3.18 -9.01
N GLU A 271 20.20 4.42 -9.34
CA GLU A 271 21.38 5.14 -8.81
C GLU A 271 21.03 5.81 -7.47
N VAL A 272 20.72 5.00 -6.46
CA VAL A 272 20.36 5.47 -5.10
C VAL A 272 20.79 4.44 -4.07
N GLN A 273 21.33 4.90 -2.95
CA GLN A 273 21.68 4.06 -1.80
C GLN A 273 20.56 4.09 -0.77
N PHE A 274 20.08 2.93 -0.34
CA PHE A 274 19.15 2.83 0.79
C PHE A 274 19.92 2.71 2.10
N VAL A 275 19.53 3.52 3.10
CA VAL A 275 20.02 3.45 4.49
C VAL A 275 18.79 3.16 5.36
N VAL A 276 18.74 2.00 5.96
CA VAL A 276 17.54 1.46 6.59
C VAL A 276 17.72 1.37 8.10
N SER A 277 16.93 2.11 8.87
CA SER A 277 16.81 1.94 10.32
C SER A 277 15.76 0.88 10.67
N ASP A 278 15.86 0.31 11.87
CA ASP A 278 15.01 -0.81 12.32
C ASP A 278 15.01 -1.95 11.30
N MET A 279 16.16 -2.21 10.67
CA MET A 279 16.26 -3.12 9.53
C MET A 279 15.94 -4.55 9.94
N ASN A 280 14.86 -5.10 9.37
CA ASN A 280 14.51 -6.50 9.49
C ASN A 280 15.07 -7.29 8.29
N PRO A 281 16.13 -8.10 8.45
CA PRO A 281 16.75 -8.83 7.34
C PRO A 281 15.80 -9.79 6.61
N TRP A 282 14.90 -10.45 7.34
CA TRP A 282 13.89 -11.32 6.75
C TRP A 282 12.96 -10.54 5.82
N TRP A 283 12.50 -9.37 6.26
CA TRP A 283 11.60 -8.53 5.47
C TRP A 283 12.29 -7.98 4.21
N VAL A 284 13.54 -7.51 4.33
CA VAL A 284 14.34 -7.06 3.18
C VAL A 284 14.56 -8.20 2.20
N TYR A 285 14.84 -9.42 2.68
CA TYR A 285 14.98 -10.60 1.82
C TYR A 285 13.67 -10.97 1.12
N LYS A 286 12.53 -10.90 1.82
CA LYS A 286 11.19 -11.14 1.26
C LYS A 286 10.94 -10.26 0.03
N TYR A 287 11.32 -8.99 0.09
CA TYR A 287 11.11 -8.00 -0.97
C TYR A 287 12.36 -7.68 -1.80
N ARG A 288 13.40 -8.52 -1.74
CA ARG A 288 14.70 -8.28 -2.38
C ARG A 288 14.61 -7.92 -3.87
N LEU A 289 13.69 -8.51 -4.62
CA LEU A 289 13.52 -8.23 -6.06
C LEU A 289 13.05 -6.80 -6.31
N LEU A 290 12.21 -6.24 -5.42
CA LEU A 290 11.77 -4.86 -5.49
C LEU A 290 12.92 -3.91 -5.12
N PHE A 291 13.68 -4.24 -4.07
CA PHE A 291 14.87 -3.48 -3.70
C PHE A 291 15.89 -3.43 -4.81
N GLN A 292 16.22 -4.59 -5.42
CA GLN A 292 17.16 -4.69 -6.56
C GLN A 292 16.68 -3.96 -7.82
N LYS A 293 15.35 -3.80 -7.98
CA LYS A 293 14.79 -3.05 -9.10
C LYS A 293 14.82 -1.53 -8.86
N LEU A 294 14.78 -1.09 -7.59
CA LEU A 294 14.84 0.32 -7.20
C LEU A 294 16.26 0.83 -6.96
N SER A 295 17.19 -0.04 -6.60
CA SER A 295 18.58 0.31 -6.31
C SER A 295 19.55 -0.75 -6.82
N LYS A 296 20.64 -0.33 -7.42
CA LYS A 296 21.77 -1.19 -7.82
C LYS A 296 22.66 -1.57 -6.63
N TYR A 297 22.46 -0.96 -5.48
CA TYR A 297 23.30 -1.06 -4.29
C TYR A 297 22.56 -1.83 -3.19
N PRO A 298 23.26 -2.71 -2.42
CA PRO A 298 22.67 -3.36 -1.27
C PRO A 298 22.30 -2.33 -0.20
N PRO A 299 21.18 -2.51 0.53
CA PRO A 299 20.80 -1.59 1.59
C PRO A 299 21.81 -1.64 2.74
N ILE A 300 22.11 -0.47 3.33
CA ILE A 300 22.95 -0.30 4.52
C ILE A 300 22.06 -0.44 5.76
N ASP A 301 22.42 -1.33 6.66
CA ASP A 301 21.78 -1.45 7.99
C ASP A 301 22.28 -0.31 8.89
N PHE A 302 21.46 0.75 9.02
CA PHE A 302 21.83 1.95 9.77
C PHE A 302 22.16 1.65 11.23
N ASP A 303 21.51 0.63 11.81
CA ASP A 303 21.63 0.32 13.22
C ASP A 303 22.87 -0.54 13.56
N LYS A 304 23.41 -1.25 12.57
CA LYS A 304 24.54 -2.17 12.77
C LYS A 304 25.82 -1.76 12.06
N ASP A 305 25.73 -0.92 11.05
CA ASP A 305 26.90 -0.41 10.35
C ASP A 305 27.79 0.42 11.30
N LYS A 306 29.10 0.40 11.08
CA LYS A 306 30.08 1.13 11.89
C LYS A 306 30.80 2.23 11.11
N GLY A 307 30.54 2.35 9.81
CA GLY A 307 31.14 3.34 8.94
C GLY A 307 30.50 4.71 9.10
N VAL A 308 31.17 5.72 8.59
CA VAL A 308 30.62 7.05 8.36
C VAL A 308 30.40 7.18 6.86
N HIS A 309 29.15 7.08 6.45
CA HIS A 309 28.73 7.17 5.05
C HIS A 309 28.51 8.62 4.64
N CYS A 310 29.15 9.04 3.56
CA CYS A 310 29.10 10.42 3.10
C CYS A 310 28.45 10.51 1.72
N PHE A 311 27.54 11.47 1.59
CA PHE A 311 26.73 11.68 0.42
C PHE A 311 26.68 13.16 0.04
N THR A 312 26.40 13.43 -1.24
CA THR A 312 26.14 14.79 -1.73
C THR A 312 24.65 15.15 -1.74
N LYS A 313 23.77 14.14 -1.67
CA LYS A 313 22.32 14.31 -1.60
C LYS A 313 21.70 13.21 -0.72
N VAL A 314 20.83 13.61 0.19
CA VAL A 314 20.12 12.69 1.10
C VAL A 314 18.65 13.10 1.22
N VAL A 315 17.77 12.12 1.17
CA VAL A 315 16.36 12.23 1.55
C VAL A 315 16.15 11.39 2.81
N VAL A 316 15.68 11.99 3.91
CA VAL A 316 15.28 11.28 5.13
C VAL A 316 13.77 11.27 5.21
N GLY A 317 13.17 10.09 5.29
CA GLY A 317 11.73 9.86 5.18
C GLY A 317 11.32 9.39 3.78
N LEU A 318 10.08 8.94 3.66
CA LEU A 318 9.49 8.45 2.42
C LEU A 318 8.31 9.33 2.01
N ARG A 319 8.17 9.59 0.71
CA ARG A 319 7.01 10.30 0.16
C ARG A 319 5.80 9.36 0.13
N ALA A 320 4.70 9.76 0.75
CA ALA A 320 3.42 9.03 0.71
C ALA A 320 2.27 10.03 0.73
N ASN A 321 1.18 9.74 0.03
CA ASN A 321 0.08 10.69 -0.10
C ASN A 321 -1.32 10.05 -0.03
N LYS A 322 -1.44 8.71 -0.11
CA LYS A 322 -2.70 7.96 0.02
C LYS A 322 -2.49 6.60 0.71
N GLU A 323 -3.56 5.99 1.23
CA GLU A 323 -3.54 4.59 1.67
C GLU A 323 -3.48 3.67 0.45
N LEU A 324 -2.55 2.72 0.45
CA LEU A 324 -2.34 1.69 -0.58
C LEU A 324 -2.44 2.24 -2.03
N SER A 325 -2.13 3.53 -2.22
CA SER A 325 -2.31 4.23 -3.48
C SER A 325 -1.38 5.43 -3.63
N ILE A 326 -1.41 6.02 -4.81
CA ILE A 326 -0.65 7.22 -5.20
C ILE A 326 -1.62 8.25 -5.79
N ASP A 327 -1.55 9.48 -5.31
CA ASP A 327 -2.14 10.65 -5.95
C ASP A 327 -1.15 11.24 -6.96
N PRO A 328 -1.38 11.12 -8.28
CA PRO A 328 -0.45 11.60 -9.28
C PRO A 328 -0.21 13.12 -9.24
N ALA A 329 -1.19 13.90 -8.76
CA ALA A 329 -1.05 15.35 -8.64
C ALA A 329 -0.04 15.77 -7.56
N ARG A 330 0.23 14.89 -6.59
CA ARG A 330 1.16 15.09 -5.47
C ARG A 330 2.43 14.25 -5.58
N ALA A 331 2.53 13.45 -6.64
CA ALA A 331 3.63 12.52 -6.86
C ALA A 331 4.75 13.16 -7.69
N PRO A 332 6.03 12.91 -7.39
CA PRO A 332 7.12 13.27 -8.28
C PRO A 332 6.88 12.70 -9.69
N ASN A 333 7.13 13.49 -10.73
CA ASN A 333 6.96 13.10 -12.13
C ASN A 333 5.55 12.58 -12.50
N GLY A 334 4.53 12.87 -11.66
CA GLY A 334 3.16 12.41 -11.89
C GLY A 334 2.98 10.89 -11.79
N TYR A 335 3.84 10.18 -11.07
CA TYR A 335 3.71 8.73 -10.89
C TYR A 335 2.35 8.34 -10.30
N SER A 336 1.81 7.23 -10.79
CA SER A 336 0.50 6.69 -10.45
C SER A 336 0.59 5.23 -9.99
N MET A 337 -0.53 4.67 -9.51
CA MET A 337 -0.62 3.23 -9.23
C MET A 337 -0.48 2.36 -10.48
N VAL A 338 -0.80 2.90 -11.67
CA VAL A 338 -0.53 2.20 -12.94
C VAL A 338 0.98 2.04 -13.17
N ASP A 339 1.77 3.07 -12.83
CA ASP A 339 3.24 3.02 -12.95
C ASP A 339 3.84 2.09 -11.90
N PHE A 340 3.29 2.10 -10.67
CA PHE A 340 3.66 1.12 -9.64
C PHE A 340 3.33 -0.31 -10.08
N GLY A 341 2.17 -0.56 -10.70
CA GLY A 341 1.81 -1.87 -11.26
C GLY A 341 2.78 -2.33 -12.36
N LYS A 342 3.20 -1.44 -13.28
CA LYS A 342 4.24 -1.74 -14.28
C LYS A 342 5.58 -2.08 -13.62
N PHE A 343 5.96 -1.31 -12.58
CA PHE A 343 7.17 -1.59 -11.81
C PHE A 343 7.10 -2.97 -11.16
N MET A 344 5.99 -3.33 -10.51
CA MET A 344 5.79 -4.64 -9.87
C MET A 344 5.89 -5.79 -10.88
N ARG A 345 5.23 -5.66 -12.04
CA ARG A 345 5.32 -6.67 -13.12
C ARG A 345 6.75 -6.86 -13.59
N SER A 346 7.47 -5.77 -13.81
CA SER A 346 8.87 -5.82 -14.23
C SER A 346 9.79 -6.44 -13.16
N ALA A 347 9.58 -6.10 -11.88
CA ALA A 347 10.43 -6.58 -10.77
C ALA A 347 10.20 -8.06 -10.44
N LEU A 348 8.97 -8.55 -10.58
CA LEU A 348 8.57 -9.92 -10.21
C LEU A 348 8.40 -10.84 -11.43
N SER A 349 8.67 -10.35 -12.64
CA SER A 349 8.50 -11.08 -13.91
C SER A 349 7.08 -11.63 -14.05
N LEU A 350 6.10 -10.73 -13.88
CA LEU A 350 4.68 -11.06 -14.07
C LEU A 350 4.33 -10.86 -15.54
N GLU A 351 3.69 -11.88 -16.13
CA GLU A 351 3.54 -11.97 -17.59
C GLU A 351 2.32 -11.24 -18.12
N ARG A 352 1.23 -11.13 -17.30
CA ARG A 352 -0.03 -10.57 -17.79
C ARG A 352 -0.09 -9.06 -17.61
N GLU A 353 -0.31 -8.37 -18.70
CA GLU A 353 -0.47 -6.91 -18.73
C GLU A 353 -1.93 -6.46 -18.72
N SER A 354 -2.87 -7.38 -18.92
CA SER A 354 -4.33 -7.17 -18.84
C SER A 354 -5.06 -8.43 -18.42
N MET A 355 -6.29 -8.28 -17.96
CA MET A 355 -7.25 -9.38 -17.79
C MET A 355 -7.48 -10.09 -19.13
N SER A 356 -7.83 -11.38 -19.10
CA SER A 356 -8.27 -12.12 -20.30
C SER A 356 -9.56 -11.52 -20.84
N ASN A 357 -9.64 -11.37 -22.16
CA ASN A 357 -10.89 -11.14 -22.86
C ASN A 357 -11.43 -12.47 -23.39
N ILE A 358 -12.62 -12.47 -23.98
CA ILE A 358 -13.26 -13.69 -24.47
C ILE A 358 -12.44 -14.38 -25.59
N GLU A 359 -11.73 -13.62 -26.41
CA GLU A 359 -10.86 -14.13 -27.47
C GLU A 359 -9.61 -14.81 -26.89
N ASP A 360 -9.01 -14.21 -25.86
CA ASP A 360 -7.85 -14.77 -25.16
C ASP A 360 -8.19 -16.10 -24.46
N LEU A 361 -9.42 -16.26 -24.02
CA LEU A 361 -9.88 -17.49 -23.37
C LEU A 361 -9.87 -18.68 -24.34
N ALA A 362 -10.18 -18.49 -25.64
CA ALA A 362 -10.09 -19.53 -26.70
C ALA A 362 -10.56 -20.92 -26.22
N GLY A 363 -11.69 -20.99 -25.51
CA GLY A 363 -12.24 -22.21 -24.91
C GLY A 363 -11.70 -22.58 -23.54
N ARG A 364 -10.79 -21.78 -22.93
CA ARG A 364 -10.39 -21.89 -21.52
C ARG A 364 -11.42 -21.21 -20.63
N ARG A 365 -11.41 -21.57 -19.35
CA ARG A 365 -12.26 -20.92 -18.35
C ARG A 365 -11.56 -19.69 -17.78
N PRO A 366 -12.30 -18.60 -17.45
CA PRO A 366 -11.74 -17.52 -16.65
C PRO A 366 -11.35 -18.04 -15.27
N ARG A 367 -10.27 -17.50 -14.71
CA ARG A 367 -9.69 -17.97 -13.45
C ARG A 367 -10.11 -17.07 -12.30
N ILE A 368 -10.51 -17.68 -11.18
CA ILE A 368 -10.85 -17.00 -9.94
C ILE A 368 -9.97 -17.49 -8.79
N LEU A 369 -9.39 -16.53 -8.03
CA LEU A 369 -8.67 -16.82 -6.79
C LEU A 369 -9.56 -16.47 -5.60
N ILE A 370 -9.82 -17.43 -4.73
CA ILE A 370 -10.46 -17.21 -3.44
C ILE A 370 -9.36 -17.14 -2.38
N VAL A 371 -9.16 -15.96 -1.78
CA VAL A 371 -8.19 -15.73 -0.72
C VAL A 371 -8.77 -16.26 0.60
N ALA A 372 -8.38 -17.45 0.98
CA ALA A 372 -8.76 -18.07 2.23
C ALA A 372 -7.99 -17.46 3.41
N ARG A 373 -8.54 -17.58 4.63
CA ARG A 373 -7.94 -17.10 5.87
C ARG A 373 -8.02 -18.17 6.96
N LYS A 374 -6.95 -18.35 7.75
CA LYS A 374 -6.88 -19.39 8.80
C LYS A 374 -7.42 -18.91 10.15
N ARG A 375 -7.19 -17.64 10.52
CA ARG A 375 -7.44 -17.16 11.91
C ARG A 375 -8.80 -16.49 12.08
N SER A 376 -9.04 -15.36 11.42
CA SER A 376 -10.26 -14.56 11.52
C SER A 376 -10.80 -14.18 10.17
N ARG A 377 -12.07 -13.80 10.11
CA ARG A 377 -12.75 -13.44 8.85
C ARG A 377 -12.65 -14.57 7.81
N LYS A 378 -12.74 -15.83 8.29
CA LYS A 378 -12.75 -17.00 7.43
C LYS A 378 -14.08 -17.12 6.68
N PHE A 379 -14.04 -17.61 5.47
CA PHE A 379 -15.23 -18.15 4.82
C PHE A 379 -15.58 -19.48 5.50
N VAL A 380 -16.71 -19.53 6.23
CA VAL A 380 -17.16 -20.75 6.93
C VAL A 380 -17.59 -21.80 5.92
N ASN A 381 -18.21 -21.38 4.82
CA ASN A 381 -18.69 -22.22 3.73
C ASN A 381 -17.83 -22.11 2.46
N LEU A 382 -16.52 -22.10 2.60
CA LEU A 382 -15.55 -21.95 1.51
C LEU A 382 -15.78 -22.95 0.36
N PHE A 383 -16.12 -24.20 0.69
CA PHE A 383 -16.39 -25.23 -0.30
C PHE A 383 -17.62 -24.90 -1.16
N GLU A 384 -18.71 -24.42 -0.57
CA GLU A 384 -19.92 -24.02 -1.28
C GLU A 384 -19.66 -22.84 -2.22
N ILE A 385 -18.81 -21.88 -1.79
CA ILE A 385 -18.42 -20.71 -2.61
C ILE A 385 -17.59 -21.18 -3.81
N ALA A 386 -16.62 -22.06 -3.60
CA ALA A 386 -15.80 -22.62 -4.67
C ALA A 386 -16.66 -23.40 -5.69
N GLN A 387 -17.55 -24.27 -5.19
CA GLN A 387 -18.48 -25.03 -6.04
C GLN A 387 -19.41 -24.13 -6.86
N LEU A 388 -19.92 -23.04 -6.26
CA LEU A 388 -20.73 -22.05 -6.98
C LEU A 388 -19.94 -21.40 -8.13
N ALA A 389 -18.68 -21.00 -7.87
CA ALA A 389 -17.83 -20.41 -8.90
C ALA A 389 -17.54 -21.39 -10.03
N GLU A 390 -17.28 -22.67 -9.73
CA GLU A 390 -17.10 -23.73 -10.73
C GLU A 390 -18.37 -23.95 -11.59
N GLN A 391 -19.54 -23.93 -10.95
CA GLN A 391 -20.84 -24.07 -11.65
C GLN A 391 -21.12 -22.89 -12.58
N LEU A 392 -20.61 -21.70 -12.27
CA LEU A 392 -20.69 -20.52 -13.12
C LEU A 392 -19.65 -20.52 -14.25
N GLY A 393 -18.73 -21.49 -14.28
CA GLY A 393 -17.77 -21.67 -15.35
C GLY A 393 -16.36 -21.17 -15.06
N PHE A 394 -16.04 -20.78 -13.83
CA PHE A 394 -14.68 -20.42 -13.46
C PHE A 394 -13.77 -21.65 -13.25
N GLU A 395 -12.49 -21.49 -13.52
CA GLU A 395 -11.42 -22.31 -12.95
C GLU A 395 -11.07 -21.73 -11.58
N VAL A 396 -11.28 -22.51 -10.51
CA VAL A 396 -11.19 -22.01 -9.12
C VAL A 396 -9.85 -22.40 -8.52
N GLU A 397 -9.14 -21.39 -8.01
CA GLU A 397 -7.98 -21.52 -7.16
C GLU A 397 -8.34 -21.04 -5.75
N VAL A 398 -8.05 -21.83 -4.73
CA VAL A 398 -8.19 -21.44 -3.32
C VAL A 398 -6.81 -21.41 -2.70
N ASN A 399 -6.40 -20.25 -2.23
CA ASN A 399 -5.07 -20.11 -1.66
C ASN A 399 -5.09 -19.18 -0.44
N GLU A 400 -4.19 -19.44 0.49
CA GLU A 400 -3.93 -18.59 1.64
C GLU A 400 -2.62 -17.83 1.40
N ALA A 401 -2.70 -16.48 1.50
CA ALA A 401 -1.51 -15.65 1.52
C ALA A 401 -0.80 -15.84 2.87
N GLU A 402 0.14 -16.78 2.95
CA GLU A 402 0.95 -16.99 4.15
C GLU A 402 2.06 -15.92 4.25
N VAL A 403 2.32 -15.45 5.48
CA VAL A 403 3.31 -14.39 5.78
C VAL A 403 4.73 -14.79 5.34
N GLY A 404 5.04 -16.08 5.31
CA GLY A 404 6.36 -16.61 4.92
C GLY A 404 6.49 -17.09 3.47
N SER A 405 5.45 -16.94 2.63
CA SER A 405 5.47 -17.41 1.25
C SER A 405 6.44 -16.60 0.36
N ASP A 406 6.98 -17.23 -0.68
CA ASP A 406 7.73 -16.52 -1.73
C ASP A 406 6.78 -15.52 -2.43
N VAL A 407 7.04 -14.22 -2.22
CA VAL A 407 6.23 -13.14 -2.79
C VAL A 407 6.16 -13.24 -4.31
N ALA A 408 7.26 -13.61 -4.98
CA ALA A 408 7.27 -13.70 -6.43
C ALA A 408 6.41 -14.85 -6.96
N GLN A 409 6.44 -16.00 -6.28
CA GLN A 409 5.60 -17.14 -6.65
C GLN A 409 4.10 -16.83 -6.44
N PHE A 410 3.76 -16.23 -5.29
CA PHE A 410 2.38 -15.86 -5.01
C PHE A 410 1.89 -14.73 -5.93
N ALA A 411 2.73 -13.75 -6.23
CA ALA A 411 2.41 -12.69 -7.18
C ALA A 411 2.12 -13.23 -8.59
N LYS A 412 2.86 -14.25 -9.06
CA LYS A 412 2.57 -14.94 -10.33
C LYS A 412 1.22 -15.63 -10.32
N LEU A 413 0.86 -16.29 -9.21
CA LEU A 413 -0.46 -16.89 -9.05
C LEU A 413 -1.55 -15.80 -9.15
N VAL A 414 -1.44 -14.72 -8.38
CA VAL A 414 -2.42 -13.60 -8.41
C VAL A 414 -2.46 -12.94 -9.80
N ASN A 415 -1.31 -12.76 -10.46
CA ASN A 415 -1.28 -12.19 -11.81
C ASN A 415 -1.94 -13.11 -12.86
N SER A 416 -2.06 -14.41 -12.59
CA SER A 416 -2.65 -15.38 -13.53
C SER A 416 -4.17 -15.46 -13.49
N VAL A 417 -4.85 -14.77 -12.54
CA VAL A 417 -6.31 -14.85 -12.40
C VAL A 417 -7.02 -13.60 -12.93
N ASP A 418 -8.28 -13.73 -13.27
CA ASP A 418 -9.14 -12.67 -13.79
C ASP A 418 -10.00 -12.07 -12.68
N VAL A 419 -10.28 -12.85 -11.64
CA VAL A 419 -11.08 -12.44 -10.47
C VAL A 419 -10.38 -12.84 -9.19
N MET A 420 -10.34 -11.94 -8.21
CA MET A 420 -9.90 -12.23 -6.85
C MET A 420 -11.02 -11.93 -5.86
N VAL A 421 -11.33 -12.89 -4.98
CA VAL A 421 -12.34 -12.76 -3.92
C VAL A 421 -11.67 -12.90 -2.57
N GLY A 422 -11.99 -12.02 -1.63
CA GLY A 422 -11.53 -12.14 -0.26
C GLY A 422 -12.32 -11.32 0.73
N VAL A 423 -12.28 -11.73 2.00
CA VAL A 423 -12.84 -10.93 3.09
C VAL A 423 -11.88 -9.79 3.42
N HIS A 424 -12.41 -8.59 3.69
CA HIS A 424 -11.65 -7.40 4.07
C HIS A 424 -10.49 -7.71 5.02
N GLY A 425 -9.33 -7.18 4.72
CA GLY A 425 -8.09 -7.28 5.50
C GLY A 425 -6.84 -7.55 4.66
N ALA A 426 -5.68 -7.63 5.30
CA ALA A 426 -4.36 -7.62 4.68
C ALA A 426 -4.17 -8.63 3.51
N GLY A 427 -4.89 -9.77 3.50
CA GLY A 427 -4.84 -10.72 2.36
C GLY A 427 -5.30 -10.11 1.03
N LEU A 428 -6.20 -9.11 1.06
CA LEU A 428 -6.64 -8.41 -0.16
C LEU A 428 -5.58 -7.49 -0.74
N THR A 429 -4.54 -7.12 0.01
CA THR A 429 -3.43 -6.32 -0.53
C THR A 429 -2.77 -6.97 -1.76
N ASN A 430 -2.90 -8.29 -1.90
CA ASN A 430 -2.43 -9.01 -3.08
C ASN A 430 -3.05 -8.52 -4.41
N LEU A 431 -4.11 -7.70 -4.35
CA LEU A 431 -4.68 -7.03 -5.51
C LEU A 431 -3.65 -6.21 -6.31
N VAL A 432 -2.54 -5.79 -5.67
CA VAL A 432 -1.43 -5.07 -6.33
C VAL A 432 -0.72 -5.88 -7.42
N PHE A 433 -0.91 -7.21 -7.43
CA PHE A 433 -0.34 -8.12 -8.43
C PHE A 433 -1.30 -8.47 -9.56
N LEU A 434 -2.59 -8.14 -9.42
CA LEU A 434 -3.58 -8.42 -10.47
C LEU A 434 -3.23 -7.69 -11.77
N PRO A 435 -3.55 -8.28 -12.92
CA PRO A 435 -3.46 -7.57 -14.19
C PRO A 435 -4.51 -6.44 -14.23
N PRO A 436 -4.25 -5.32 -14.91
CA PRO A 436 -5.25 -4.28 -15.13
C PRO A 436 -6.57 -4.85 -15.68
N ASN A 437 -7.67 -4.24 -15.31
CA ASN A 437 -9.05 -4.62 -15.59
C ASN A 437 -9.55 -5.90 -14.90
N ALA A 438 -8.71 -6.67 -14.20
CA ALA A 438 -9.17 -7.77 -13.37
C ALA A 438 -10.16 -7.32 -12.30
N THR A 439 -11.04 -8.22 -11.86
CA THR A 439 -12.08 -7.92 -10.87
C THR A 439 -11.61 -8.29 -9.47
N VAL A 440 -11.81 -7.37 -8.51
CA VAL A 440 -11.66 -7.61 -7.07
C VAL A 440 -13.03 -7.61 -6.42
N ILE A 441 -13.41 -8.72 -5.82
CA ILE A 441 -14.62 -8.83 -5.00
C ILE A 441 -14.20 -8.79 -3.53
N GLN A 442 -14.52 -7.69 -2.86
CA GLN A 442 -14.27 -7.54 -1.44
C GLN A 442 -15.53 -7.89 -0.65
N VAL A 443 -15.46 -8.91 0.18
CA VAL A 443 -16.49 -9.23 1.15
C VAL A 443 -16.26 -8.40 2.40
N VAL A 444 -17.23 -7.54 2.74
CA VAL A 444 -17.17 -6.65 3.89
C VAL A 444 -17.89 -7.31 5.07
N PRO A 445 -17.19 -7.57 6.19
CA PRO A 445 -17.79 -8.11 7.40
C PRO A 445 -18.87 -7.18 7.96
N TRP A 446 -19.81 -7.75 8.70
CA TRP A 446 -20.81 -6.97 9.44
C TRP A 446 -20.14 -6.00 10.42
N GLY A 447 -20.71 -4.82 10.60
CA GLY A 447 -20.26 -3.85 11.59
C GLY A 447 -20.09 -2.41 11.08
N GLY A 448 -20.63 -2.06 9.90
CA GLY A 448 -20.52 -0.71 9.32
C GLY A 448 -19.11 -0.41 8.82
N LEU A 449 -18.43 -1.42 8.25
CA LEU A 449 -17.03 -1.34 7.80
C LEU A 449 -16.88 -0.89 6.34
N GLU A 450 -17.95 -0.49 5.66
CA GLU A 450 -17.96 -0.13 4.24
C GLU A 450 -17.02 1.03 3.94
N TRP A 451 -17.01 2.05 4.79
CA TRP A 451 -16.14 3.21 4.64
C TRP A 451 -14.65 2.84 4.71
N LEU A 452 -14.29 1.95 5.67
CA LEU A 452 -12.93 1.45 5.83
C LEU A 452 -12.54 0.57 4.65
N SER A 453 -13.46 -0.28 4.20
CA SER A 453 -13.27 -1.17 3.06
C SER A 453 -13.04 -0.41 1.75
N MET A 454 -13.75 0.70 1.57
CA MET A 454 -13.55 1.59 0.43
C MET A 454 -12.20 2.30 0.50
N LEU A 455 -11.84 2.84 1.67
CA LEU A 455 -10.57 3.54 1.90
C LEU A 455 -9.36 2.62 1.66
N ASP A 456 -9.38 1.41 2.23
CA ASP A 456 -8.23 0.51 2.22
C ASP A 456 -8.04 -0.21 0.89
N PHE A 457 -9.14 -0.55 0.18
CA PHE A 457 -9.07 -1.38 -1.03
C PHE A 457 -9.92 -0.88 -2.21
N GLY A 458 -11.09 -0.28 -1.96
CA GLY A 458 -12.00 0.14 -3.03
C GLY A 458 -11.44 1.27 -3.90
N ASP A 459 -10.99 2.34 -3.29
CA ASP A 459 -10.36 3.46 -4.00
C ASP A 459 -8.98 3.10 -4.55
N PRO A 460 -8.10 2.38 -3.81
CA PRO A 460 -6.87 1.84 -4.38
C PRO A 460 -7.08 0.95 -5.62
N ALA A 461 -8.07 0.07 -5.61
CA ALA A 461 -8.38 -0.79 -6.76
C ALA A 461 -8.71 0.03 -8.01
N LYS A 462 -9.51 1.11 -7.88
CA LYS A 462 -9.82 2.03 -8.98
C LYS A 462 -8.57 2.74 -9.51
N ASP A 463 -7.69 3.20 -8.60
CA ASP A 463 -6.44 3.85 -8.97
C ASP A 463 -5.49 2.88 -9.72
N MET A 464 -5.58 1.58 -9.44
CA MET A 464 -4.87 0.49 -10.15
C MET A 464 -5.53 0.07 -11.47
N LYS A 465 -6.68 0.65 -11.84
CA LYS A 465 -7.51 0.24 -13.00
C LYS A 465 -8.07 -1.17 -12.85
N LEU A 466 -8.46 -1.56 -11.64
CA LEU A 466 -9.18 -2.80 -11.36
C LEU A 466 -10.68 -2.54 -11.30
N ASN A 467 -11.47 -3.54 -11.67
CA ASN A 467 -12.92 -3.54 -11.47
C ASN A 467 -13.20 -3.94 -10.01
N TYR A 468 -13.70 -3.01 -9.21
CA TYR A 468 -13.97 -3.25 -7.79
C TYR A 468 -15.44 -3.53 -7.54
N VAL A 469 -15.72 -4.66 -6.89
CA VAL A 469 -17.06 -5.09 -6.48
C VAL A 469 -17.08 -5.29 -4.97
N GLN A 470 -18.00 -4.62 -4.28
CA GLN A 470 -18.21 -4.77 -2.84
C GLN A 470 -19.41 -5.69 -2.56
N TYR A 471 -19.24 -6.62 -1.65
CA TYR A 471 -20.31 -7.43 -1.07
C TYR A 471 -20.32 -7.23 0.44
N SER A 472 -21.23 -6.39 0.95
CA SER A 472 -21.46 -6.26 2.40
C SER A 472 -22.36 -7.40 2.85
N ILE A 473 -21.93 -8.15 3.87
CA ILE A 473 -22.70 -9.26 4.39
C ILE A 473 -23.89 -8.78 5.23
N ASP A 474 -24.95 -9.55 5.24
CA ASP A 474 -26.06 -9.38 6.18
C ASP A 474 -25.71 -9.96 7.56
N ILE A 475 -26.51 -9.63 8.57
CA ILE A 475 -26.34 -10.13 9.95
C ILE A 475 -26.29 -11.66 9.97
N GLU A 476 -27.16 -12.32 9.16
CA GLU A 476 -27.25 -13.78 9.09
C GLU A 476 -26.01 -14.47 8.53
N GLU A 477 -25.18 -13.73 7.80
CA GLU A 477 -23.93 -14.21 7.22
C GLU A 477 -22.74 -14.02 8.17
N SER A 478 -22.95 -13.34 9.31
CA SER A 478 -21.93 -13.08 10.33
C SER A 478 -21.95 -14.11 11.46
N SER A 479 -20.78 -14.66 11.80
CA SER A 479 -20.63 -15.53 12.98
C SER A 479 -20.84 -14.81 14.32
N LEU A 480 -20.98 -13.48 14.35
CA LEU A 480 -21.34 -12.74 15.55
C LEU A 480 -22.72 -13.15 16.06
N THR A 481 -23.58 -13.70 15.21
CA THR A 481 -24.90 -14.24 15.59
C THR A 481 -24.82 -15.45 16.51
N GLU A 482 -23.68 -16.14 16.54
CA GLU A 482 -23.40 -17.25 17.46
C GLU A 482 -22.90 -16.74 18.83
N GLN A 483 -22.43 -15.48 18.90
CA GLN A 483 -21.81 -14.88 20.09
C GLN A 483 -22.74 -13.92 20.82
N TYR A 484 -23.65 -13.25 20.10
CA TYR A 484 -24.51 -12.19 20.61
C TYR A 484 -25.98 -12.43 20.25
N PRO A 485 -26.93 -12.11 21.15
CA PRO A 485 -28.34 -12.14 20.84
C PRO A 485 -28.70 -11.02 19.83
N ARG A 486 -29.81 -11.22 19.08
CA ARG A 486 -30.20 -10.31 17.96
C ARG A 486 -30.51 -8.87 18.41
N ASP A 487 -30.86 -8.66 19.66
CA ASP A 487 -31.13 -7.35 20.23
C ASP A 487 -29.88 -6.65 20.78
N HIS A 488 -28.70 -7.30 20.72
CA HIS A 488 -27.44 -6.74 21.21
C HIS A 488 -27.03 -5.51 20.35
N PRO A 489 -26.40 -4.48 20.97
CA PRO A 489 -25.90 -3.28 20.25
C PRO A 489 -24.97 -3.58 19.07
N VAL A 490 -24.26 -4.71 19.08
CA VAL A 490 -23.40 -5.13 17.96
C VAL A 490 -24.18 -5.22 16.63
N PHE A 491 -25.50 -5.51 16.69
CA PHE A 491 -26.37 -5.55 15.53
C PHE A 491 -27.21 -4.29 15.36
N LYS A 492 -27.69 -3.69 16.46
CA LYS A 492 -28.60 -2.54 16.42
C LYS A 492 -27.90 -1.19 16.24
N ASP A 493 -26.70 -1.03 16.79
CA ASP A 493 -25.90 0.20 16.70
C ASP A 493 -24.40 -0.13 16.66
N PRO A 494 -23.91 -0.71 15.55
CA PRO A 494 -22.49 -1.03 15.40
C PRO A 494 -21.59 0.22 15.51
N PHE A 495 -22.10 1.40 15.16
CA PHE A 495 -21.32 2.65 15.25
C PHE A 495 -21.05 3.08 16.69
N SER A 496 -21.78 2.58 17.68
CA SER A 496 -21.45 2.80 19.11
C SER A 496 -20.10 2.17 19.48
N PHE A 497 -19.70 1.08 18.80
CA PHE A 497 -18.38 0.46 18.95
C PHE A 497 -17.28 1.27 18.25
N HIS A 498 -17.57 1.86 17.08
CA HIS A 498 -16.62 2.75 16.38
C HIS A 498 -16.25 3.97 17.21
N LYS A 499 -17.22 4.55 17.95
CA LYS A 499 -17.00 5.69 18.85
C LYS A 499 -16.07 5.38 20.02
N GLN A 500 -15.89 4.11 20.37
CA GLN A 500 -14.97 3.67 21.42
C GLN A 500 -13.52 3.55 20.94
N GLY A 501 -13.29 3.77 19.64
CA GLY A 501 -11.98 3.77 19.01
C GLY A 501 -11.69 2.54 18.15
N PHE A 502 -10.64 2.66 17.33
CA PHE A 502 -10.28 1.63 16.35
C PHE A 502 -9.98 0.26 16.97
N HIS A 503 -9.40 0.22 18.17
CA HIS A 503 -9.13 -1.03 18.89
C HIS A 503 -10.42 -1.84 19.14
N VAL A 504 -11.48 -1.18 19.61
CA VAL A 504 -12.78 -1.84 19.89
C VAL A 504 -13.44 -2.28 18.58
N LEU A 505 -13.45 -1.43 17.55
CA LEU A 505 -13.92 -1.78 16.22
C LEU A 505 -13.21 -3.04 15.70
N ARG A 506 -11.87 -3.03 15.73
CA ARG A 506 -11.03 -4.14 15.24
C ARG A 506 -11.29 -5.42 16.02
N SER A 507 -11.28 -5.38 17.33
CA SER A 507 -11.49 -6.57 18.16
C SER A 507 -12.88 -7.18 17.95
N THR A 508 -13.93 -6.35 17.88
CA THR A 508 -15.31 -6.83 17.74
C THR A 508 -15.60 -7.34 16.34
N PHE A 509 -15.35 -6.52 15.30
CA PHE A 509 -15.85 -6.80 13.96
C PHE A 509 -14.80 -7.42 13.03
N MET A 510 -13.50 -7.31 13.34
CA MET A 510 -12.45 -7.84 12.46
C MET A 510 -11.73 -9.06 13.04
N ALA A 511 -11.48 -9.12 14.36
CA ALA A 511 -10.75 -10.24 14.96
C ALA A 511 -11.68 -11.42 15.30
N ASN A 512 -12.89 -11.15 15.78
CA ASN A 512 -13.80 -12.15 16.33
C ASN A 512 -14.96 -12.52 15.38
N GLN A 513 -14.89 -12.18 14.12
CA GLN A 513 -15.92 -12.47 13.13
C GLN A 513 -15.42 -13.39 12.02
N ASN A 514 -16.23 -14.38 11.63
CA ASN A 514 -16.13 -15.16 10.42
C ASN A 514 -17.37 -14.94 9.55
N VAL A 515 -17.32 -15.35 8.29
CA VAL A 515 -18.34 -15.07 7.29
C VAL A 515 -18.87 -16.38 6.71
N LYS A 516 -20.21 -16.53 6.67
CA LYS A 516 -20.90 -17.60 5.97
C LYS A 516 -21.78 -16.98 4.89
N LEU A 517 -21.31 -16.94 3.63
CA LEU A 517 -22.02 -16.27 2.53
C LEU A 517 -23.33 -16.98 2.20
N ASP A 518 -24.38 -16.20 1.96
CA ASP A 518 -25.58 -16.68 1.28
C ASP A 518 -25.26 -16.93 -0.19
N ILE A 519 -25.21 -18.21 -0.56
CA ILE A 519 -24.82 -18.66 -1.90
C ILE A 519 -25.75 -18.10 -2.99
N ASN A 520 -27.05 -17.93 -2.73
CA ASN A 520 -27.99 -17.39 -3.71
C ASN A 520 -27.77 -15.90 -3.95
N LYS A 521 -27.48 -15.13 -2.91
CA LYS A 521 -27.14 -13.71 -3.03
C LYS A 521 -25.78 -13.53 -3.69
N PHE A 522 -24.78 -14.30 -3.27
CA PHE A 522 -23.42 -14.20 -3.77
C PHE A 522 -23.29 -14.64 -5.24
N LYS A 523 -24.18 -15.50 -5.72
CA LYS A 523 -24.26 -15.89 -7.13
C LYS A 523 -24.36 -14.69 -8.07
N SER A 524 -25.16 -13.70 -7.72
CA SER A 524 -25.33 -12.49 -8.53
C SER A 524 -24.05 -11.65 -8.61
N VAL A 525 -23.21 -11.69 -7.58
CA VAL A 525 -21.92 -10.98 -7.53
C VAL A 525 -20.89 -11.65 -8.42
N LEU A 526 -20.79 -12.98 -8.34
CA LEU A 526 -19.92 -13.75 -9.25
C LEU A 526 -20.35 -13.63 -10.71
N TRP A 527 -21.67 -13.61 -10.95
CA TRP A 527 -22.21 -13.42 -12.31
C TRP A 527 -21.77 -12.07 -12.90
N LYS A 528 -21.86 -10.97 -12.15
CA LYS A 528 -21.39 -9.65 -12.59
C LYS A 528 -19.88 -9.64 -12.90
N ALA A 529 -19.08 -10.37 -12.13
CA ALA A 529 -17.66 -10.50 -12.42
C ALA A 529 -17.40 -11.27 -13.72
N LEU A 530 -18.22 -12.29 -14.00
CA LEU A 530 -18.17 -13.03 -15.27
C LEU A 530 -18.61 -12.17 -16.45
N GLU A 531 -19.71 -11.42 -16.32
CA GLU A 531 -20.17 -10.47 -17.33
C GLU A 531 -19.10 -9.45 -17.72
N HIS A 532 -18.32 -8.96 -16.74
CA HIS A 532 -17.24 -8.02 -17.00
C HIS A 532 -16.09 -8.62 -17.83
N ILE A 533 -15.88 -9.93 -17.76
CA ILE A 533 -14.85 -10.63 -18.56
C ILE A 533 -15.36 -10.84 -20.01
N ILE A 534 -16.68 -11.01 -20.17
CA ILE A 534 -17.31 -11.30 -21.46
C ILE A 534 -17.47 -10.03 -22.31
N GLN A 535 -17.59 -8.86 -21.66
CA GLN A 535 -17.71 -7.55 -22.33
C GLN A 535 -16.35 -7.09 -22.89
#